data_588593fb185e51bf5513f98ba529dd7c
#
_entry.id   588593fb185e51bf5513f98ba529dd7c
#
_cell.length_a   1.000
_cell.length_b   1.000
_cell.length_c   1.000
_cell.angle_alpha   90.00
_cell.angle_beta   90.00
_cell.angle_gamma   90.00
#
_symmetry.space_group_name_H-M   'P 1'
#
loop_
_entity.id
_entity.type
_entity.pdbx_description
1 polymer ?
#
loop_
_entity_poly.entity_id
_entity_poly.type
_entity_poly.pdbx_seq_one_letter_code
_entity_poly.pdbx_strand_id
1 'polypeptide(L)'
;MVKKSIVIGAKMFGKKGTLIVCALEVETQGQLEDCDVLYTGVGKVNATHKLTQKFGKYGAYISYDLVINYGTAGSRKLSIGELVDCTKFIQRDMDVTGLGFMKHQTPYESPNDMVIRYVTEPPSPLFNPIGKNYTCGTGDSFVESLEKGDSNIDVFDMEAYALAKVCRYYEVPFISFKYITDGANESSPKDWEDNLKDGITEFKEKIVIKIK
;
A
#
# COMPACT_ATOMS: atom_id res chain seq x y z
N MET A 1 -6.98 45.85 -28.39
CA MET A 1 -6.06 45.04 -27.58
C MET A 1 -6.42 43.57 -27.71
N VAL A 2 -5.67 42.83 -28.53
CA VAL A 2 -5.92 41.42 -28.81
C VAL A 2 -5.19 40.62 -27.73
N LYS A 3 -5.93 39.87 -26.87
CA LYS A 3 -5.35 38.94 -25.94
C LYS A 3 -4.76 37.76 -26.72
N LYS A 4 -3.42 37.67 -26.78
CA LYS A 4 -2.72 36.48 -27.25
C LYS A 4 -2.92 35.37 -26.20
N SER A 5 -3.72 34.36 -26.54
CA SER A 5 -3.77 33.10 -25.83
C SER A 5 -2.44 32.37 -26.03
N ILE A 6 -1.69 32.19 -24.98
CA ILE A 6 -0.50 31.34 -24.98
C ILE A 6 -0.99 29.89 -24.96
N VAL A 7 -0.94 29.23 -26.13
CA VAL A 7 -1.08 27.78 -26.22
C VAL A 7 0.21 27.17 -25.70
N ILE A 8 0.21 26.73 -24.45
CA ILE A 8 1.28 25.87 -23.92
C ILE A 8 1.10 24.54 -24.64
N GLY A 9 2.09 24.21 -25.49
CA GLY A 9 2.08 22.99 -26.29
C GLY A 9 1.82 21.76 -25.42
N ALA A 10 0.83 20.97 -25.80
CA ALA A 10 0.59 19.65 -25.25
C ALA A 10 1.83 18.78 -25.49
N LYS A 11 2.72 18.69 -24.49
CA LYS A 11 3.72 17.64 -24.45
C LYS A 11 2.98 16.32 -24.43
N MET A 12 3.16 15.48 -25.45
CA MET A 12 2.70 14.10 -25.43
C MET A 12 3.33 13.42 -24.24
N PHE A 13 2.55 13.25 -23.16
CA PHE A 13 2.95 12.45 -22.03
C PHE A 13 3.04 11.01 -22.51
N GLY A 14 4.21 10.37 -22.32
CA GLY A 14 4.35 8.94 -22.53
C GLY A 14 3.29 8.21 -21.72
N LYS A 15 2.90 7.01 -22.19
CA LYS A 15 1.93 6.16 -21.50
C LYS A 15 2.40 5.99 -20.04
N LYS A 16 1.65 6.54 -19.10
CA LYS A 16 1.94 6.36 -17.69
C LYS A 16 1.80 4.87 -17.36
N GLY A 17 2.65 4.36 -16.47
CA GLY A 17 2.73 2.95 -16.14
C GLY A 17 2.23 2.62 -14.74
N THR A 18 2.23 1.35 -14.41
CA THR A 18 2.01 0.85 -13.05
C THR A 18 3.35 0.59 -12.38
N LEU A 19 3.54 1.13 -11.16
CA LEU A 19 4.65 0.79 -10.28
C LEU A 19 4.21 -0.26 -9.28
N ILE A 20 4.92 -1.39 -9.20
CA ILE A 20 4.75 -2.37 -8.13
C ILE A 20 5.76 -2.06 -7.02
N VAL A 21 5.29 -2.03 -5.78
CA VAL A 21 6.13 -1.76 -4.60
C VAL A 21 6.05 -2.94 -3.65
N CYS A 22 7.21 -3.51 -3.31
CA CYS A 22 7.35 -4.63 -2.38
C CYS A 22 8.34 -4.25 -1.27
N ALA A 23 8.26 -4.87 -0.12
CA ALA A 23 9.25 -4.66 0.93
C ALA A 23 10.55 -5.40 0.61
N LEU A 24 10.48 -6.69 0.29
CA LEU A 24 11.63 -7.57 0.13
C LEU A 24 11.61 -8.31 -1.22
N GLU A 25 12.80 -8.49 -1.81
CA GLU A 25 12.96 -9.27 -3.04
C GLU A 25 12.55 -10.74 -2.88
N VAL A 26 12.74 -11.29 -1.68
CA VAL A 26 12.39 -12.68 -1.37
C VAL A 26 10.89 -12.95 -1.51
N GLU A 27 10.01 -11.96 -1.31
CA GLU A 27 8.56 -12.10 -1.48
C GLU A 27 8.17 -12.30 -2.95
N THR A 28 8.96 -11.80 -3.88
CA THR A 28 8.68 -11.87 -5.32
C THR A 28 9.46 -12.95 -6.04
N GLN A 29 10.52 -13.50 -5.45
CA GLN A 29 11.36 -14.56 -6.00
C GLN A 29 11.83 -14.31 -7.45
N GLY A 30 12.07 -13.04 -7.81
CA GLY A 30 12.45 -12.66 -9.18
C GLY A 30 11.32 -12.79 -10.22
N GLN A 31 10.10 -13.12 -9.81
CA GLN A 31 9.01 -13.41 -10.77
C GLN A 31 8.35 -12.16 -11.39
N LEU A 32 8.83 -10.96 -11.08
CA LEU A 32 8.30 -9.68 -11.59
C LEU A 32 9.29 -8.94 -12.51
N GLU A 33 10.21 -9.64 -13.16
CA GLU A 33 11.27 -9.05 -14.02
C GLU A 33 10.72 -8.14 -15.13
N ASP A 34 9.53 -8.43 -15.66
CA ASP A 34 8.89 -7.65 -16.73
C ASP A 34 8.08 -6.44 -16.20
N CYS A 35 8.14 -6.14 -14.90
CA CYS A 35 7.41 -5.07 -14.25
C CYS A 35 8.36 -3.98 -13.75
N ASP A 36 7.88 -2.74 -13.63
CA ASP A 36 8.63 -1.71 -12.88
C ASP A 36 8.40 -1.95 -11.37
N VAL A 37 9.41 -2.50 -10.69
CA VAL A 37 9.34 -2.89 -9.28
C VAL A 37 10.25 -2.00 -8.45
N LEU A 38 9.76 -1.56 -7.28
CA LEU A 38 10.53 -0.87 -6.26
C LEU A 38 10.56 -1.71 -4.98
N TYR A 39 11.75 -2.12 -4.57
CA TYR A 39 11.96 -2.74 -3.25
C TYR A 39 12.35 -1.67 -2.23
N THR A 40 11.55 -1.57 -1.17
CA THR A 40 11.69 -0.49 -0.19
C THR A 40 12.54 -0.86 1.01
N GLY A 41 12.63 -2.12 1.36
CA GLY A 41 12.99 -2.59 2.69
C GLY A 41 11.79 -2.52 3.63
N VAL A 42 11.93 -3.12 4.81
CA VAL A 42 10.86 -3.25 5.82
C VAL A 42 10.66 -1.94 6.56
N GLY A 43 9.40 -1.65 6.88
CA GLY A 43 8.98 -0.60 7.78
C GLY A 43 8.63 0.73 7.12
N LYS A 44 7.85 1.54 7.84
CA LYS A 44 7.25 2.80 7.35
C LYS A 44 8.29 3.83 6.88
N VAL A 45 9.42 3.94 7.58
CA VAL A 45 10.47 4.90 7.24
C VAL A 45 11.12 4.55 5.90
N ASN A 46 11.49 3.29 5.69
CA ASN A 46 12.08 2.81 4.44
C ASN A 46 11.09 2.96 3.28
N ALA A 47 9.84 2.56 3.48
CA ALA A 47 8.77 2.68 2.48
C ALA A 47 8.58 4.14 2.03
N THR A 48 8.46 5.06 2.99
CA THR A 48 8.34 6.50 2.71
C THR A 48 9.55 7.03 1.95
N HIS A 49 10.77 6.74 2.46
CA HIS A 49 12.01 7.23 1.87
C HIS A 49 12.17 6.79 0.41
N LYS A 50 12.05 5.50 0.15
CA LYS A 50 12.27 4.92 -1.17
C LYS A 50 11.23 5.37 -2.20
N LEU A 51 9.95 5.39 -1.83
CA LEU A 51 8.90 5.81 -2.75
C LEU A 51 8.97 7.31 -3.05
N THR A 52 9.25 8.14 -2.04
CA THR A 52 9.46 9.58 -2.24
C THR A 52 10.69 9.84 -3.14
N GLN A 53 11.79 9.12 -2.93
CA GLN A 53 12.98 9.20 -3.79
C GLN A 53 12.67 8.76 -5.23
N LYS A 54 11.88 7.69 -5.42
CA LYS A 54 11.46 7.23 -6.75
C LYS A 54 10.66 8.32 -7.46
N PHE A 55 9.71 8.95 -6.79
CA PHE A 55 8.90 10.04 -7.34
C PHE A 55 9.72 11.32 -7.58
N GLY A 56 10.60 11.69 -6.66
CA GLY A 56 11.45 12.88 -6.76
C GLY A 56 12.46 12.87 -7.91
N LYS A 57 12.90 11.69 -8.36
CA LYS A 57 13.83 11.56 -9.51
C LYS A 57 13.23 12.05 -10.83
N TYR A 58 11.93 12.10 -10.94
CA TYR A 58 11.23 12.51 -12.17
C TYR A 58 10.78 13.99 -12.16
N GLY A 59 11.20 14.77 -11.15
CA GLY A 59 10.83 16.18 -11.01
C GLY A 59 9.32 16.36 -10.78
N ALA A 60 8.74 17.40 -11.38
CA ALA A 60 7.30 17.70 -11.25
C ALA A 60 6.36 16.71 -11.97
N TYR A 61 6.90 15.70 -12.64
CA TYR A 61 6.11 14.77 -13.46
C TYR A 61 6.28 13.34 -12.96
N ILE A 62 5.32 12.88 -12.17
CA ILE A 62 5.22 11.47 -11.82
C ILE A 62 4.66 10.71 -13.02
N SER A 63 5.38 9.65 -13.44
CA SER A 63 5.04 8.87 -14.64
C SER A 63 4.14 7.66 -14.35
N TYR A 64 3.50 7.60 -13.19
CA TYR A 64 2.68 6.47 -12.80
C TYR A 64 1.20 6.84 -12.71
N ASP A 65 0.35 6.00 -13.30
CA ASP A 65 -1.11 6.08 -13.16
C ASP A 65 -1.62 5.28 -11.96
N LEU A 66 -0.83 4.34 -11.47
CA LEU A 66 -1.18 3.44 -10.39
C LEU A 66 0.08 2.96 -9.66
N VAL A 67 0.01 2.92 -8.34
CA VAL A 67 0.96 2.19 -7.50
C VAL A 67 0.24 1.00 -6.87
N ILE A 68 0.80 -0.18 -7.06
CA ILE A 68 0.36 -1.42 -6.46
C ILE A 68 1.40 -1.84 -5.42
N ASN A 69 1.02 -1.92 -4.17
CA ASN A 69 1.84 -2.59 -3.16
C ASN A 69 1.50 -4.10 -3.15
N TYR A 70 2.51 -4.94 -3.24
CA TYR A 70 2.41 -6.36 -2.97
C TYR A 70 3.34 -6.73 -1.82
N GLY A 71 2.92 -7.64 -0.98
CA GLY A 71 3.70 -8.17 0.14
C GLY A 71 2.89 -9.11 1.02
N THR A 72 3.55 -9.61 2.05
CA THR A 72 2.96 -10.48 3.06
C THR A 72 2.27 -9.69 4.17
N ALA A 73 1.36 -10.34 4.91
CA ALA A 73 0.66 -9.73 6.03
C ALA A 73 0.06 -10.78 6.97
N GLY A 74 -0.14 -10.38 8.22
CA GLY A 74 -0.90 -11.16 9.20
C GLY A 74 -2.39 -10.81 9.22
N SER A 75 -3.23 -11.75 9.64
CA SER A 75 -4.66 -11.49 9.88
C SER A 75 -5.24 -12.42 10.91
N ARG A 76 -6.12 -11.90 11.78
CA ARG A 76 -6.95 -12.72 12.68
C ARG A 76 -8.29 -13.09 12.10
N LYS A 77 -8.67 -12.53 10.97
CA LYS A 77 -10.00 -12.66 10.36
C LYS A 77 -9.97 -13.47 9.07
N LEU A 78 -8.83 -13.51 8.39
CA LEU A 78 -8.64 -14.10 7.07
C LEU A 78 -7.76 -15.32 7.17
N SER A 79 -7.90 -16.25 6.22
CA SER A 79 -7.16 -17.50 6.23
C SER A 79 -5.71 -17.30 5.73
N ILE A 80 -4.77 -17.99 6.36
CA ILE A 80 -3.41 -18.14 5.80
C ILE A 80 -3.52 -18.75 4.40
N GLY A 81 -2.75 -18.23 3.46
CA GLY A 81 -2.79 -18.62 2.06
C GLY A 81 -3.77 -17.83 1.20
N GLU A 82 -4.46 -16.82 1.74
CA GLU A 82 -5.40 -16.00 0.98
C GLU A 82 -4.72 -14.72 0.44
N LEU A 83 -4.88 -14.45 -0.87
CA LEU A 83 -4.50 -13.17 -1.48
C LEU A 83 -5.68 -12.20 -1.40
N VAL A 84 -5.50 -11.09 -0.73
CA VAL A 84 -6.55 -10.09 -0.45
C VAL A 84 -6.17 -8.70 -0.90
N ASP A 85 -7.17 -7.83 -1.10
CA ASP A 85 -7.00 -6.42 -1.45
C ASP A 85 -7.29 -5.51 -0.26
N CYS A 86 -6.49 -4.45 -0.12
CA CYS A 86 -6.69 -3.39 0.85
C CYS A 86 -6.79 -2.04 0.16
N THR A 87 -7.83 -1.29 0.49
CA THR A 87 -8.09 0.07 -0.02
C THR A 87 -8.25 1.11 1.10
N LYS A 88 -8.19 0.67 2.35
CA LYS A 88 -8.24 1.50 3.56
C LYS A 88 -6.99 1.25 4.39
N PHE A 89 -6.33 2.31 4.80
CA PHE A 89 -5.02 2.23 5.46
C PHE A 89 -5.02 3.06 6.73
N ILE A 90 -4.55 2.46 7.84
CA ILE A 90 -4.48 3.03 9.19
C ILE A 90 -3.04 2.94 9.68
N GLN A 91 -2.52 3.98 10.31
CA GLN A 91 -1.27 3.90 11.06
C GLN A 91 -1.55 3.29 12.45
N ARG A 92 -1.45 1.96 12.53
CA ARG A 92 -1.87 1.17 13.69
C ARG A 92 -1.16 1.56 14.99
N ASP A 93 0.13 1.79 14.91
CA ASP A 93 1.01 2.08 16.04
C ASP A 93 1.11 3.58 16.40
N MET A 94 0.27 4.44 15.80
CA MET A 94 0.14 5.83 16.23
C MET A 94 -0.78 5.90 17.45
N ASP A 95 -0.18 6.07 18.63
CA ASP A 95 -0.92 6.21 19.88
C ASP A 95 -0.40 7.39 20.70
N VAL A 96 -1.17 8.42 20.74
CA VAL A 96 -0.97 9.66 21.54
C VAL A 96 -2.23 9.99 22.33
N THR A 97 -2.96 8.96 22.73
CA THR A 97 -4.20 9.09 23.53
C THR A 97 -3.98 9.82 24.85
N GLY A 98 -2.79 9.71 25.43
CA GLY A 98 -2.39 10.48 26.61
C GLY A 98 -2.41 11.99 26.44
N LEU A 99 -2.43 12.50 25.20
CA LEU A 99 -2.58 13.92 24.86
C LEU A 99 -4.01 14.30 24.43
N GLY A 100 -4.97 13.38 24.57
CA GLY A 100 -6.38 13.63 24.25
C GLY A 100 -6.76 13.39 22.78
N PHE A 101 -5.87 12.83 21.96
CA PHE A 101 -6.19 12.42 20.58
C PHE A 101 -6.78 11.00 20.56
N MET A 102 -7.46 10.65 19.47
CA MET A 102 -7.91 9.28 19.26
C MET A 102 -6.71 8.36 18.91
N LYS A 103 -6.78 7.08 19.27
CA LYS A 103 -5.81 6.09 18.78
C LYS A 103 -5.80 6.09 17.24
N HIS A 104 -4.64 5.92 16.64
CA HIS A 104 -4.37 6.00 15.19
C HIS A 104 -4.47 7.42 14.59
N GLN A 105 -4.80 8.43 15.37
CA GLN A 105 -4.82 9.81 14.91
C GLN A 105 -3.42 10.44 15.02
N THR A 106 -2.89 10.93 13.91
CA THR A 106 -1.72 11.80 13.92
C THR A 106 -2.13 13.15 14.50
N PRO A 107 -1.45 13.67 15.56
CA PRO A 107 -1.77 14.96 16.15
C PRO A 107 -1.81 16.08 15.12
N TYR A 108 -2.79 16.97 15.28
CA TYR A 108 -3.02 18.16 14.43
C TYR A 108 -3.38 17.86 12.96
N GLU A 109 -3.42 16.59 12.54
CA GLU A 109 -4.08 16.20 11.29
C GLU A 109 -5.59 16.06 11.50
N SER A 110 -6.37 16.21 10.43
CA SER A 110 -7.81 16.01 10.50
C SER A 110 -8.15 14.59 10.97
N PRO A 111 -9.14 14.41 11.88
CA PRO A 111 -9.62 13.07 12.24
C PRO A 111 -10.07 12.23 11.02
N ASN A 112 -10.52 12.89 9.95
CA ASN A 112 -10.88 12.21 8.70
C ASN A 112 -9.67 11.62 7.97
N ASP A 113 -8.44 12.05 8.29
CA ASP A 113 -7.20 11.55 7.72
C ASP A 113 -6.61 10.37 8.49
N MET A 114 -7.22 9.95 9.61
CA MET A 114 -6.85 8.72 10.33
C MET A 114 -6.89 7.49 9.43
N VAL A 115 -7.82 7.44 8.50
CA VAL A 115 -7.97 6.35 7.55
C VAL A 115 -7.82 6.90 6.14
N ILE A 116 -6.73 6.57 5.48
CA ILE A 116 -6.56 6.88 4.06
C ILE A 116 -7.42 5.89 3.27
N ARG A 117 -8.29 6.41 2.39
CA ARG A 117 -9.20 5.59 1.56
C ARG A 117 -8.97 5.88 0.09
N TYR A 118 -8.94 4.83 -0.69
CA TYR A 118 -8.97 4.87 -2.14
C TYR A 118 -10.29 4.31 -2.65
N VAL A 119 -10.94 5.04 -3.55
CA VAL A 119 -12.28 4.70 -4.03
C VAL A 119 -12.21 3.72 -5.18
N THR A 120 -13.00 2.65 -5.11
CA THR A 120 -13.11 1.63 -6.16
C THR A 120 -14.34 1.79 -7.04
N GLU A 121 -15.19 2.82 -6.75
CA GLU A 121 -16.46 3.07 -7.43
C GLU A 121 -16.36 4.21 -8.46
N PRO A 122 -17.27 4.24 -9.47
CA PRO A 122 -17.33 5.35 -10.44
C PRO A 122 -17.44 6.73 -9.77
N PRO A 123 -16.97 7.84 -10.39
CA PRO A 123 -16.60 7.95 -11.81
C PRO A 123 -15.17 7.56 -12.18
N SER A 124 -14.28 7.36 -11.22
CA SER A 124 -12.88 6.98 -11.46
C SER A 124 -12.52 5.78 -10.61
N PRO A 125 -12.99 4.59 -10.99
CA PRO A 125 -12.77 3.40 -10.17
C PRO A 125 -11.29 3.05 -10.10
N LEU A 126 -10.82 2.77 -8.89
CA LEU A 126 -9.51 2.19 -8.67
C LEU A 126 -9.49 0.77 -9.26
N PHE A 127 -8.39 0.42 -9.93
CA PHE A 127 -8.16 -0.96 -10.36
C PHE A 127 -8.17 -1.90 -9.14
N ASN A 128 -9.18 -2.74 -9.03
CA ASN A 128 -9.30 -3.73 -7.94
C ASN A 128 -10.04 -4.99 -8.41
N PRO A 129 -9.33 -5.99 -8.93
CA PRO A 129 -9.96 -7.20 -9.45
C PRO A 129 -10.46 -8.19 -8.38
N ILE A 130 -10.12 -7.99 -7.09
CA ILE A 130 -10.61 -8.81 -5.97
C ILE A 130 -11.87 -8.19 -5.35
N GLY A 131 -11.86 -6.88 -5.06
CA GLY A 131 -13.05 -6.10 -4.72
C GLY A 131 -13.58 -6.27 -3.30
N LYS A 132 -12.78 -6.74 -2.33
CA LYS A 132 -13.18 -6.90 -0.92
C LYS A 132 -13.00 -5.62 -0.09
N ASN A 133 -12.00 -4.79 -0.45
CA ASN A 133 -11.76 -3.49 0.16
C ASN A 133 -11.43 -3.53 1.66
N TYR A 134 -10.58 -4.45 2.06
CA TYR A 134 -10.16 -4.61 3.45
C TYR A 134 -9.40 -3.40 4.00
N THR A 135 -9.34 -3.31 5.33
CA THR A 135 -8.59 -2.30 6.08
C THR A 135 -7.25 -2.88 6.50
N CYS A 136 -6.15 -2.25 6.06
CA CYS A 136 -4.80 -2.58 6.47
C CYS A 136 -4.31 -1.65 7.57
N GLY A 137 -3.87 -2.22 8.69
CA GLY A 137 -3.23 -1.52 9.81
C GLY A 137 -1.73 -1.70 9.75
N THR A 138 -1.00 -0.61 9.49
CA THR A 138 0.46 -0.61 9.36
C THR A 138 1.15 -0.18 10.65
N GLY A 139 2.18 -0.91 11.06
CA GLY A 139 3.03 -0.57 12.20
C GLY A 139 4.40 -1.21 12.12
N ASP A 140 5.42 -0.62 12.78
CA ASP A 140 6.81 -1.12 12.75
C ASP A 140 7.07 -2.24 13.77
N SER A 141 6.10 -3.16 13.91
CA SER A 141 6.21 -4.35 14.76
C SER A 141 5.34 -5.48 14.23
N PHE A 142 5.77 -6.72 14.41
CA PHE A 142 4.90 -7.88 14.26
C PHE A 142 3.72 -7.80 15.23
N VAL A 143 2.55 -8.28 14.79
CA VAL A 143 1.35 -8.35 15.64
C VAL A 143 1.24 -9.74 16.23
N GLU A 144 1.60 -9.87 17.49
CA GLU A 144 1.47 -11.11 18.27
C GLU A 144 0.19 -11.12 19.12
N SER A 145 -0.34 -9.92 19.42
CA SER A 145 -1.60 -9.72 20.12
C SER A 145 -2.32 -8.47 19.61
N LEU A 146 -3.66 -8.48 19.66
CA LEU A 146 -4.44 -7.29 19.31
C LEU A 146 -4.43 -6.29 20.46
N GLU A 147 -4.24 -5.03 20.11
CA GLU A 147 -4.39 -3.91 21.02
C GLU A 147 -5.82 -3.34 20.98
N LYS A 148 -6.18 -2.60 22.03
CA LYS A 148 -7.44 -1.87 22.07
C LYS A 148 -7.49 -0.87 20.91
N GLY A 149 -8.51 -0.97 20.07
CA GLY A 149 -8.69 -0.13 18.87
C GLY A 149 -8.42 -0.85 17.54
N ASP A 150 -7.77 -2.02 17.56
CA ASP A 150 -7.43 -2.76 16.34
C ASP A 150 -8.59 -3.61 15.76
N SER A 151 -9.76 -3.62 16.42
CA SER A 151 -10.91 -4.45 16.01
C SER A 151 -11.39 -4.19 14.58
N ASN A 152 -11.20 -2.97 14.06
CA ASN A 152 -11.59 -2.57 12.71
C ASN A 152 -10.51 -2.82 11.66
N ILE A 153 -9.37 -3.38 12.05
CA ILE A 153 -8.29 -3.77 11.15
C ILE A 153 -8.52 -5.21 10.71
N ASP A 154 -8.36 -5.45 9.42
CA ASP A 154 -8.53 -6.78 8.84
C ASP A 154 -7.18 -7.44 8.56
N VAL A 155 -6.20 -6.64 8.18
CA VAL A 155 -4.86 -7.08 7.73
C VAL A 155 -3.79 -6.23 8.42
N PHE A 156 -2.68 -6.85 8.83
CA PHE A 156 -1.58 -6.20 9.53
C PHE A 156 -0.29 -6.30 8.70
N ASP A 157 0.33 -5.14 8.43
CA ASP A 157 1.59 -5.06 7.71
C ASP A 157 2.54 -3.99 8.30
N MET A 158 3.65 -3.72 7.61
CA MET A 158 4.65 -2.77 8.09
C MET A 158 4.88 -1.58 7.13
N GLU A 159 4.24 -1.48 5.96
CA GLU A 159 4.54 -0.46 4.94
C GLU A 159 3.33 0.27 4.34
N ALA A 160 2.20 -0.40 4.17
CA ALA A 160 1.12 0.04 3.28
C ALA A 160 0.57 1.44 3.60
N TYR A 161 0.40 1.80 4.87
CA TYR A 161 -0.03 3.15 5.25
C TYR A 161 0.96 4.23 4.78
N ALA A 162 2.27 3.98 4.97
CA ALA A 162 3.31 4.92 4.58
C ALA A 162 3.31 5.13 3.06
N LEU A 163 3.19 4.04 2.29
CA LEU A 163 3.07 4.08 0.83
C LEU A 163 1.81 4.82 0.39
N ALA A 164 0.66 4.51 1.01
CA ALA A 164 -0.61 5.17 0.76
C ALA A 164 -0.53 6.69 1.02
N LYS A 165 0.10 7.10 2.13
CA LYS A 165 0.28 8.52 2.47
C LYS A 165 1.14 9.26 1.45
N VAL A 166 2.23 8.64 0.98
CA VAL A 166 3.06 9.20 -0.10
C VAL A 166 2.26 9.32 -1.40
N CYS A 167 1.57 8.25 -1.81
CA CYS A 167 0.77 8.27 -3.04
C CYS A 167 -0.35 9.33 -2.98
N ARG A 168 -1.01 9.50 -1.83
CA ARG A 168 -2.01 10.56 -1.62
C ARG A 168 -1.43 11.95 -1.77
N TYR A 169 -0.24 12.20 -1.21
CA TYR A 169 0.44 13.50 -1.35
C TYR A 169 0.76 13.85 -2.80
N TYR A 170 1.13 12.85 -3.59
CA TYR A 170 1.46 13.02 -5.01
C TYR A 170 0.26 12.78 -5.95
N GLU A 171 -0.94 12.58 -5.41
CA GLU A 171 -2.18 12.35 -6.16
C GLU A 171 -2.10 11.13 -7.11
N VAL A 172 -1.36 10.10 -6.73
CA VAL A 172 -1.25 8.83 -7.47
C VAL A 172 -2.20 7.80 -6.87
N PRO A 173 -3.06 7.14 -7.66
CA PRO A 173 -3.88 6.03 -7.19
C PRO A 173 -3.04 4.92 -6.56
N PHE A 174 -3.54 4.33 -5.48
CA PHE A 174 -2.83 3.30 -4.70
C PHE A 174 -3.77 2.17 -4.29
N ILE A 175 -3.28 0.94 -4.37
CA ILE A 175 -3.92 -0.25 -3.82
C ILE A 175 -2.87 -1.19 -3.27
N SER A 176 -3.20 -1.94 -2.22
CA SER A 176 -2.32 -2.98 -1.67
C SER A 176 -2.96 -4.36 -1.82
N PHE A 177 -2.20 -5.32 -2.33
CA PHE A 177 -2.54 -6.73 -2.33
C PHE A 177 -1.64 -7.44 -1.33
N LYS A 178 -2.24 -8.17 -0.40
CA LYS A 178 -1.54 -8.85 0.67
C LYS A 178 -1.82 -10.35 0.63
N TYR A 179 -0.74 -11.13 0.70
CA TYR A 179 -0.83 -12.56 0.93
C TYR A 179 -0.77 -12.82 2.43
N ILE A 180 -1.77 -13.49 2.96
CA ILE A 180 -1.87 -13.75 4.40
C ILE A 180 -0.92 -14.90 4.75
N THR A 181 0.13 -14.61 5.49
CA THR A 181 1.16 -15.56 5.90
C THR A 181 0.99 -16.09 7.30
N ASP A 182 0.30 -15.35 8.17
CA ASP A 182 0.23 -15.63 9.59
C ASP A 182 -1.07 -15.15 10.25
N GLY A 183 -1.31 -15.66 11.45
CA GLY A 183 -2.53 -15.41 12.21
C GLY A 183 -2.53 -14.14 13.07
N ALA A 184 -1.55 -13.25 12.92
CA ALA A 184 -1.32 -12.09 13.80
C ALA A 184 -1.36 -12.48 15.29
N ASN A 185 -0.62 -13.51 15.67
CA ASN A 185 -0.54 -14.10 17.00
C ASN A 185 0.92 -14.48 17.36
N GLU A 186 1.14 -15.13 18.48
CA GLU A 186 2.47 -15.48 18.96
C GLU A 186 3.28 -16.37 18.00
N SER A 187 2.63 -17.13 17.08
CA SER A 187 3.33 -17.94 16.08
C SER A 187 3.74 -17.14 14.83
N SER A 188 3.27 -15.90 14.67
CA SER A 188 3.41 -15.10 13.45
C SER A 188 4.82 -15.01 12.89
N PRO A 189 5.90 -14.83 13.68
CA PRO A 189 7.24 -14.77 13.10
C PRO A 189 7.63 -16.05 12.36
N LYS A 190 7.31 -17.22 12.92
CA LYS A 190 7.58 -18.53 12.31
C LYS A 190 6.69 -18.78 11.09
N ASP A 191 5.38 -18.53 11.25
CA ASP A 191 4.42 -18.73 10.15
C ASP A 191 4.77 -17.85 8.95
N TRP A 192 5.24 -16.63 9.18
CA TRP A 192 5.73 -15.74 8.13
C TRP A 192 6.95 -16.33 7.40
N GLU A 193 7.97 -16.82 8.12
CA GLU A 193 9.15 -17.45 7.51
C GLU A 193 8.78 -18.64 6.62
N ASP A 194 7.82 -19.45 7.08
CA ASP A 194 7.39 -20.66 6.38
C ASP A 194 6.59 -20.32 5.10
N ASN A 195 5.78 -19.25 5.10
CA ASN A 195 4.80 -18.96 4.05
C ASN A 195 5.16 -17.77 3.14
N LEU A 196 6.21 -17.00 3.43
CA LEU A 196 6.48 -15.71 2.77
C LEU A 196 6.66 -15.78 1.25
N LYS A 197 6.95 -16.95 0.70
CA LYS A 197 7.22 -17.16 -0.73
C LYS A 197 6.00 -17.61 -1.55
N ASP A 198 4.92 -17.99 -0.90
CA ASP A 198 3.86 -18.74 -1.58
C ASP A 198 2.92 -17.84 -2.40
N GLY A 199 2.75 -16.58 -2.01
CA GLY A 199 1.76 -15.69 -2.59
C GLY A 199 2.06 -15.11 -3.97
N ILE A 200 3.31 -15.13 -4.42
CA ILE A 200 3.70 -14.42 -5.65
C ILE A 200 3.05 -14.98 -6.91
N THR A 201 2.88 -16.29 -6.99
CA THR A 201 2.25 -16.93 -8.15
C THR A 201 0.81 -16.48 -8.29
N GLU A 202 0.04 -16.48 -7.20
CA GLU A 202 -1.34 -16.04 -7.19
C GLU A 202 -1.47 -14.55 -7.52
N PHE A 203 -0.58 -13.72 -7.00
CA PHE A 203 -0.53 -12.29 -7.33
C PHE A 203 -0.29 -12.06 -8.83
N LYS A 204 0.62 -12.82 -9.46
CA LYS A 204 0.85 -12.74 -10.90
C LYS A 204 -0.39 -13.10 -11.70
N GLU A 205 -1.02 -14.22 -11.38
CA GLU A 205 -2.18 -14.74 -12.11
C GLU A 205 -3.43 -13.86 -11.95
N LYS A 206 -3.67 -13.34 -10.76
CA LYS A 206 -4.88 -12.57 -10.46
C LYS A 206 -4.75 -11.07 -10.74
N ILE A 207 -3.53 -10.51 -10.60
CA ILE A 207 -3.29 -9.07 -10.63
C ILE A 207 -2.41 -8.66 -11.80
N VAL A 208 -1.17 -9.18 -11.89
CA VAL A 208 -0.17 -8.69 -12.84
C VAL A 208 -0.63 -8.89 -14.28
N ILE A 209 -1.24 -10.02 -14.60
CA ILE A 209 -1.74 -10.32 -15.95
C ILE A 209 -2.82 -9.33 -16.43
N LYS A 210 -3.49 -8.64 -15.52
CA LYS A 210 -4.58 -7.69 -15.84
C LYS A 210 -4.11 -6.25 -15.98
N ILE A 211 -2.88 -5.93 -15.60
CA ILE A 211 -2.29 -4.59 -15.74
C ILE A 211 -1.34 -4.48 -16.93
N LYS A 212 -0.97 -5.60 -17.56
CA LYS A 212 -0.23 -5.68 -18.82
C LYS A 212 -1.18 -5.51 -20.01
#